data_720369854ac614b650398befbe10ccc4
#
_entry.id   720369854ac614b650398befbe10ccc4
#
_cell.length_a   1.000
_cell.length_b   1.000
_cell.length_c   1.000
_cell.angle_alpha   90.00
_cell.angle_beta   90.00
_cell.angle_gamma   90.00
#
_symmetry.space_group_name_H-M   'P 1'
#
loop_
_entity.id
_entity.type
_entity.pdbx_description
1 polymer ?
#
loop_
_entity_poly.entity_id
_entity_poly.type
_entity_poly.pdbx_seq_one_letter_code
_entity_poly.pdbx_strand_id
1 'polypeptide(L)'
;MSSKTNLAPLFIVVGIAALLQLVLIGLDCRQTPIGVAKDFAHAYYYLDSDMQDYLCATLAKEGETVTNYLIQKDTEAYRRGLSTNYLRHKFLKLHVDIVESGQDSIKVHLSGSTRVCINPAFMLVGKLFGIGQDYPVDETLELVKENDSWRVCGNPFGLNPQV
;
A
#
# COMPACT_ATOMS: atom_id res chain seq x y z
N MET A 1 57.95 21.05 2.89
CA MET A 1 57.15 20.98 1.66
C MET A 1 55.69 20.72 2.05
N SER A 2 54.84 21.74 2.01
CA SER A 2 53.42 21.62 2.36
C SER A 2 52.67 21.15 1.11
N SER A 3 52.24 19.90 1.11
CA SER A 3 51.38 19.36 0.07
C SER A 3 49.99 20.01 0.21
N LYS A 4 49.68 20.97 -0.66
CA LYS A 4 48.31 21.48 -0.80
C LYS A 4 47.46 20.37 -1.46
N THR A 5 46.79 19.59 -0.65
CA THR A 5 45.77 18.63 -1.14
C THR A 5 44.69 19.42 -1.87
N ASN A 6 44.61 19.24 -3.19
CA ASN A 6 43.54 19.81 -4.00
C ASN A 6 42.23 19.11 -3.63
N LEU A 7 41.37 19.77 -2.84
CA LEU A 7 40.05 19.29 -2.46
C LEU A 7 39.01 19.44 -3.57
N ALA A 8 39.35 20.10 -4.67
CA ALA A 8 38.46 20.32 -5.82
C ALA A 8 37.82 19.03 -6.36
N PRO A 9 38.54 17.91 -6.61
CA PRO A 9 37.92 16.69 -7.11
C PRO A 9 36.93 16.07 -6.12
N LEU A 10 37.16 16.23 -4.81
CA LEU A 10 36.24 15.74 -3.79
C LEU A 10 34.88 16.48 -3.86
N PHE A 11 34.91 17.80 -3.99
CA PHE A 11 33.67 18.59 -4.10
C PHE A 11 32.89 18.29 -5.39
N ILE A 12 33.60 17.99 -6.50
CA ILE A 12 32.95 17.58 -7.75
C ILE A 12 32.23 16.25 -7.58
N VAL A 13 32.86 15.25 -6.97
CA VAL A 13 32.29 13.93 -6.73
C VAL A 13 31.06 14.03 -5.81
N VAL A 14 31.15 14.79 -4.73
CA VAL A 14 30.05 15.01 -3.79
C VAL A 14 28.89 15.75 -4.49
N GLY A 15 29.19 16.75 -5.32
CA GLY A 15 28.17 17.46 -6.09
C GLY A 15 27.42 16.58 -7.08
N ILE A 16 28.16 15.73 -7.80
CA ILE A 16 27.56 14.77 -8.74
C ILE A 16 26.69 13.74 -8.00
N ALA A 17 27.17 13.21 -6.86
CA ALA A 17 26.42 12.26 -6.05
C ALA A 17 25.12 12.87 -5.50
N ALA A 18 25.17 14.12 -5.02
CA ALA A 18 23.99 14.83 -4.54
C ALA A 18 22.97 15.10 -5.67
N LEU A 19 23.46 15.48 -6.86
CA LEU A 19 22.60 15.72 -8.00
C LEU A 19 21.93 14.42 -8.48
N LEU A 20 22.66 13.32 -8.50
CA LEU A 20 22.14 12.00 -8.84
C LEU A 20 21.09 11.54 -7.83
N GLN A 21 21.28 11.78 -6.54
CA GLN A 21 20.27 11.50 -5.52
C GLN A 21 19.00 12.32 -5.71
N LEU A 22 19.11 13.61 -6.03
CA LEU A 22 17.93 14.45 -6.31
C LEU A 22 17.15 13.98 -7.53
N VAL A 23 17.83 13.52 -8.59
CA VAL A 23 17.18 12.93 -9.77
C VAL A 23 16.48 11.63 -9.41
N LEU A 24 17.11 10.74 -8.63
CA LEU A 24 16.50 9.49 -8.19
C LEU A 24 15.28 9.72 -7.31
N ILE A 25 15.31 10.67 -6.37
CA ILE A 25 14.15 11.06 -5.55
C ILE A 25 13.03 11.59 -6.46
N GLY A 26 13.34 12.43 -7.45
CA GLY A 26 12.32 12.95 -8.38
C GLY A 26 11.69 11.87 -9.28
N LEU A 27 12.41 10.79 -9.58
CA LEU A 27 11.88 9.63 -10.32
C LEU A 27 11.02 8.73 -9.42
N ASP A 28 11.40 8.58 -8.15
CA ASP A 28 10.68 7.74 -7.18
C ASP A 28 9.34 8.36 -6.75
N CYS A 29 9.18 9.68 -6.90
CA CYS A 29 7.91 10.37 -6.66
C CYS A 29 6.82 10.09 -7.73
N ARG A 30 7.12 9.35 -8.81
CA ARG A 30 6.11 8.94 -9.77
C ARG A 30 5.36 7.74 -9.23
N GLN A 31 4.12 7.95 -8.81
CA GLN A 31 3.23 6.87 -8.38
C GLN A 31 3.04 5.89 -9.54
N THR A 32 3.58 4.69 -9.38
CA THR A 32 3.33 3.60 -10.32
C THR A 32 1.99 2.93 -10.00
N PRO A 33 1.26 2.36 -10.98
CA PRO A 33 0.00 1.68 -10.71
C PRO A 33 0.17 0.51 -9.74
N ILE A 34 1.28 -0.21 -9.83
CA ILE A 34 1.62 -1.30 -8.89
C ILE A 34 1.86 -0.76 -7.48
N GLY A 35 2.53 0.40 -7.35
CA GLY A 35 2.75 1.06 -6.06
C GLY A 35 1.43 1.45 -5.41
N VAL A 36 0.58 2.17 -6.15
CA VAL A 36 -0.75 2.59 -5.67
C VAL A 36 -1.61 1.39 -5.25
N ALA A 37 -1.62 0.31 -6.05
CA ALA A 37 -2.36 -0.90 -5.70
C ALA A 37 -1.85 -1.55 -4.42
N LYS A 38 -0.53 -1.59 -4.19
CA LYS A 38 0.08 -2.12 -2.97
C LYS A 38 -0.28 -1.27 -1.76
N ASP A 39 -0.12 0.04 -1.87
CA ASP A 39 -0.37 0.98 -0.77
C ASP A 39 -1.85 0.97 -0.38
N PHE A 40 -2.75 0.98 -1.39
CA PHE A 40 -4.18 0.81 -1.15
C PHE A 40 -4.49 -0.52 -0.46
N ALA A 41 -3.96 -1.64 -0.96
CA ALA A 41 -4.18 -2.95 -0.36
C ALA A 41 -3.70 -2.99 1.10
N HIS A 42 -2.53 -2.42 1.39
CA HIS A 42 -2.02 -2.32 2.76
C HIS A 42 -2.96 -1.53 3.67
N ALA A 43 -3.43 -0.35 3.23
CA ALA A 43 -4.36 0.49 3.99
C ALA A 43 -5.71 -0.22 4.18
N TYR A 44 -6.24 -0.85 3.13
CA TYR A 44 -7.51 -1.57 3.13
C TYR A 44 -7.52 -2.72 4.15
N TYR A 45 -6.54 -3.62 4.07
CA TYR A 45 -6.46 -4.79 4.96
C TYR A 45 -6.10 -4.41 6.40
N TYR A 46 -5.44 -3.26 6.59
CA TYR A 46 -5.14 -2.75 7.93
C TYR A 46 -6.27 -1.90 8.51
N LEU A 47 -7.34 -1.66 7.76
CA LEU A 47 -8.47 -0.78 8.11
C LEU A 47 -7.99 0.63 8.46
N ASP A 48 -7.16 1.19 7.58
CA ASP A 48 -6.61 2.53 7.71
C ASP A 48 -7.42 3.52 6.89
N SER A 49 -7.72 4.68 7.46
CA SER A 49 -8.41 5.78 6.76
C SER A 49 -7.64 6.31 5.54
N ASP A 50 -6.32 6.15 5.53
CA ASP A 50 -5.44 6.60 4.46
C ASP A 50 -5.75 5.93 3.11
N MET A 51 -6.52 4.81 3.10
CA MET A 51 -7.03 4.21 1.87
C MET A 51 -7.84 5.20 1.01
N GLN A 52 -8.41 6.24 1.60
CA GLN A 52 -9.15 7.29 0.90
C GLN A 52 -8.27 8.04 -0.10
N ASP A 53 -6.99 8.22 0.21
CA ASP A 53 -6.04 8.98 -0.62
C ASP A 53 -5.72 8.28 -1.95
N TYR A 54 -6.01 7.00 -2.04
CA TYR A 54 -5.77 6.18 -3.23
C TYR A 54 -7.01 6.03 -4.12
N LEU A 55 -8.20 6.45 -3.65
CA LEU A 55 -9.44 6.29 -4.41
C LEU A 55 -9.58 7.33 -5.52
N CYS A 56 -10.29 6.94 -6.59
CA CYS A 56 -10.63 7.86 -7.66
C CYS A 56 -11.69 8.90 -7.24
N ALA A 57 -11.74 10.00 -7.96
CA ALA A 57 -12.59 11.16 -7.62
C ALA A 57 -14.09 10.81 -7.52
N THR A 58 -14.56 9.81 -8.24
CA THR A 58 -15.95 9.33 -8.15
C THR A 58 -16.25 8.70 -6.80
N LEU A 59 -15.36 7.83 -6.31
CA LEU A 59 -15.49 7.18 -5.01
C LEU A 59 -15.16 8.13 -3.85
N ALA A 60 -14.21 9.04 -4.05
CA ALA A 60 -13.82 10.02 -3.03
C ALA A 60 -14.89 11.11 -2.82
N LYS A 61 -15.70 11.45 -3.85
CA LYS A 61 -16.83 12.39 -3.74
C LYS A 61 -17.98 11.85 -2.92
N GLU A 62 -18.16 10.55 -2.89
CA GLU A 62 -19.04 9.87 -1.95
C GLU A 62 -18.40 9.82 -0.55
N GLY A 63 -17.88 10.94 -0.06
CA GLY A 63 -16.96 11.13 1.09
C GLY A 63 -17.25 10.33 2.38
N GLU A 64 -18.33 9.57 2.38
CA GLU A 64 -18.72 8.64 3.43
C GLU A 64 -18.29 7.20 3.13
N THR A 65 -17.78 6.88 1.92
CA THR A 65 -17.57 5.48 1.51
C THR A 65 -16.55 4.76 2.40
N VAL A 66 -15.38 5.38 2.63
CA VAL A 66 -14.35 4.81 3.53
C VAL A 66 -14.83 4.82 4.97
N THR A 67 -15.43 5.93 5.42
CA THR A 67 -15.95 6.07 6.79
C THR A 67 -17.02 5.02 7.05
N ASN A 68 -17.97 4.84 6.14
CA ASN A 68 -19.02 3.83 6.26
C ASN A 68 -18.47 2.41 6.28
N TYR A 69 -17.47 2.12 5.43
CA TYR A 69 -16.78 0.84 5.46
C TYR A 69 -16.10 0.57 6.80
N LEU A 70 -15.36 1.55 7.35
CA LEU A 70 -14.71 1.41 8.65
C LEU A 70 -15.71 1.25 9.78
N ILE A 71 -16.84 2.01 9.79
CA ILE A 71 -17.92 1.87 10.77
C ILE A 71 -18.56 0.48 10.66
N GLN A 72 -18.76 -0.03 9.44
CA GLN A 72 -19.29 -1.37 9.24
C GLN A 72 -18.36 -2.43 9.85
N LYS A 73 -17.05 -2.32 9.63
CA LYS A 73 -16.04 -3.23 10.20
C LYS A 73 -15.97 -3.13 11.72
N ASP A 74 -16.07 -1.93 12.27
CA ASP A 74 -16.13 -1.72 13.72
C ASP A 74 -17.38 -2.36 14.33
N THR A 75 -18.54 -2.16 13.68
CA THR A 75 -19.79 -2.79 14.08
C THR A 75 -19.74 -4.32 14.01
N GLU A 76 -19.10 -4.86 12.97
CA GLU A 76 -18.88 -6.30 12.81
C GLU A 76 -18.01 -6.86 13.95
N ALA A 77 -16.91 -6.19 14.29
CA ALA A 77 -16.06 -6.56 15.41
C ALA A 77 -16.86 -6.57 16.73
N TYR A 78 -17.59 -5.49 16.99
CA TYR A 78 -18.39 -5.34 18.21
C TYR A 78 -19.46 -6.45 18.35
N ARG A 79 -20.16 -6.79 17.26
CA ARG A 79 -21.16 -7.89 17.26
C ARG A 79 -20.56 -9.24 17.59
N ARG A 80 -19.28 -9.45 17.26
CA ARG A 80 -18.51 -10.67 17.58
C ARG A 80 -17.89 -10.61 18.98
N GLY A 81 -18.06 -9.52 19.74
CA GLY A 81 -17.42 -9.31 21.04
C GLY A 81 -15.92 -9.06 20.95
N LEU A 82 -15.44 -8.60 19.79
CA LEU A 82 -14.03 -8.35 19.49
C LEU A 82 -13.77 -6.85 19.35
N SER A 83 -12.52 -6.44 19.51
CA SER A 83 -12.11 -5.10 19.08
C SER A 83 -11.74 -5.13 17.60
N THR A 84 -11.84 -3.98 16.90
CA THR A 84 -11.52 -3.80 15.48
C THR A 84 -10.11 -4.26 15.13
N ASN A 85 -9.17 -4.25 16.09
CA ASN A 85 -7.81 -4.73 15.90
C ASN A 85 -7.74 -6.21 15.49
N TYR A 86 -8.74 -7.01 15.85
CA TYR A 86 -8.82 -8.43 15.45
C TYR A 86 -9.23 -8.62 13.99
N LEU A 87 -9.75 -7.56 13.34
CA LEU A 87 -10.08 -7.56 11.91
C LEU A 87 -8.96 -6.93 11.05
N ARG A 88 -7.90 -6.42 11.67
CA ARG A 88 -6.76 -5.87 10.96
C ARG A 88 -5.83 -6.99 10.48
N HIS A 89 -5.54 -6.97 9.20
CA HIS A 89 -4.62 -7.91 8.57
C HIS A 89 -3.38 -7.20 8.07
N LYS A 90 -2.23 -7.87 8.15
CA LYS A 90 -0.99 -7.44 7.48
C LYS A 90 -0.55 -8.49 6.48
N PHE A 91 -0.03 -8.02 5.35
CA PHE A 91 0.56 -8.90 4.35
C PHE A 91 1.85 -9.52 4.87
N LEU A 92 1.94 -10.83 4.72
CA LEU A 92 3.19 -11.60 4.85
C LEU A 92 3.91 -11.64 3.51
N LYS A 93 3.14 -11.80 2.44
CA LYS A 93 3.56 -11.74 1.04
C LYS A 93 2.48 -11.03 0.25
N LEU A 94 2.88 -10.11 -0.62
CA LEU A 94 2.00 -9.45 -1.58
C LEU A 94 2.70 -9.40 -2.92
N HIS A 95 2.08 -10.02 -3.91
CA HIS A 95 2.47 -9.95 -5.31
C HIS A 95 1.40 -9.18 -6.06
N VAL A 96 1.82 -8.34 -6.99
CA VAL A 96 0.91 -7.51 -7.78
C VAL A 96 1.34 -7.59 -9.22
N ASP A 97 0.47 -8.15 -10.06
CA ASP A 97 0.70 -8.33 -11.49
C ASP A 97 -0.31 -7.52 -12.30
N ILE A 98 0.14 -6.96 -13.42
CA ILE A 98 -0.75 -6.29 -14.36
C ILE A 98 -1.41 -7.36 -15.23
N VAL A 99 -2.73 -7.45 -15.19
CA VAL A 99 -3.52 -8.40 -15.98
C VAL A 99 -3.99 -7.78 -17.29
N GLU A 100 -4.45 -6.52 -17.21
CA GLU A 100 -4.92 -5.77 -18.38
C GLU A 100 -4.29 -4.37 -18.32
N SER A 101 -3.79 -3.89 -19.45
CA SER A 101 -3.19 -2.56 -19.56
C SER A 101 -3.84 -1.80 -20.70
N GLY A 102 -4.59 -0.75 -20.34
CA GLY A 102 -5.13 0.25 -21.26
C GLY A 102 -4.33 1.54 -21.21
N GLN A 103 -4.76 2.56 -21.94
CA GLN A 103 -4.08 3.86 -21.98
C GLN A 103 -4.27 4.63 -20.66
N ASP A 104 -5.51 4.64 -20.13
CA ASP A 104 -5.89 5.37 -18.90
C ASP A 104 -6.48 4.46 -17.82
N SER A 105 -6.54 3.16 -18.04
CA SER A 105 -7.04 2.18 -17.08
C SER A 105 -6.18 0.92 -17.08
N ILE A 106 -5.97 0.36 -15.90
CA ILE A 106 -5.16 -0.86 -15.70
C ILE A 106 -5.90 -1.74 -14.69
N LYS A 107 -5.95 -3.04 -14.98
CA LYS A 107 -6.36 -4.02 -13.98
C LYS A 107 -5.13 -4.72 -13.43
N VAL A 108 -5.05 -4.76 -12.13
CA VAL A 108 -3.97 -5.46 -11.42
C VAL A 108 -4.55 -6.59 -10.59
N HIS A 109 -3.85 -7.70 -10.59
CA HIS A 109 -4.16 -8.86 -9.77
C HIS A 109 -3.28 -8.86 -8.53
N LEU A 110 -3.92 -8.93 -7.37
CA LEU A 110 -3.28 -9.03 -6.06
C LEU A 110 -3.28 -10.47 -5.60
N SER A 111 -2.13 -11.05 -5.41
CA SER A 111 -2.00 -12.39 -4.88
C SER A 111 -1.05 -12.42 -3.68
N GLY A 112 -1.35 -13.26 -2.70
CA GLY A 112 -0.50 -13.32 -1.53
C GLY A 112 -1.15 -13.96 -0.31
N SER A 113 -0.66 -13.57 0.86
CA SER A 113 -1.22 -14.01 2.13
C SER A 113 -1.16 -12.91 3.18
N THR A 114 -2.20 -12.85 3.98
CA THR A 114 -2.31 -11.95 5.13
C THR A 114 -2.42 -12.73 6.41
N ARG A 115 -2.14 -12.06 7.53
CA ARG A 115 -2.32 -12.58 8.87
C ARG A 115 -2.93 -11.50 9.76
N VAL A 116 -3.79 -11.89 10.68
CA VAL A 116 -4.35 -10.97 11.69
C VAL A 116 -3.21 -10.35 12.51
N CYS A 117 -3.22 -9.02 12.62
CA CYS A 117 -2.19 -8.25 13.30
C CYS A 117 -2.77 -7.47 14.47
N ILE A 118 -2.95 -8.13 15.61
CA ILE A 118 -3.41 -7.49 16.84
C ILE A 118 -2.34 -6.53 17.39
N ASN A 119 -1.07 -6.93 17.31
CA ASN A 119 0.09 -6.15 17.74
C ASN A 119 1.28 -6.44 16.81
N PRO A 120 1.99 -5.41 16.30
CA PRO A 120 3.16 -5.61 15.42
C PRO A 120 4.26 -6.50 16.01
N ALA A 121 4.49 -6.44 17.32
CA ALA A 121 5.46 -7.29 18.01
C ALA A 121 5.06 -8.76 17.98
N PHE A 122 3.76 -9.05 18.09
CA PHE A 122 3.23 -10.42 18.05
C PHE A 122 3.39 -11.07 16.68
N MET A 123 3.40 -10.27 15.61
CA MET A 123 3.61 -10.77 14.25
C MET A 123 5.02 -11.34 14.04
N LEU A 124 6.04 -10.71 14.64
CA LEU A 124 7.42 -11.22 14.62
C LEU A 124 7.54 -12.55 15.38
N VAL A 125 6.97 -12.62 16.57
CA VAL A 125 6.96 -13.84 17.40
C VAL A 125 6.14 -14.93 16.70
N GLY A 126 4.96 -14.61 16.18
CA GLY A 126 4.12 -15.56 15.45
C GLY A 126 4.81 -16.16 14.22
N LYS A 127 5.59 -15.34 13.49
CA LYS A 127 6.39 -15.81 12.35
C LYS A 127 7.51 -16.75 12.79
N LEU A 128 8.16 -16.45 13.90
CA LEU A 128 9.28 -17.25 14.43
C LEU A 128 8.81 -18.63 14.94
N PHE A 129 7.64 -18.69 15.58
CA PHE A 129 7.09 -19.88 16.19
C PHE A 129 6.00 -20.59 15.37
N GLY A 130 5.69 -20.09 14.15
CA GLY A 130 4.63 -20.64 13.31
C GLY A 130 3.23 -20.49 13.89
N ILE A 131 3.01 -19.50 14.76
CA ILE A 131 1.72 -19.26 15.42
C ILE A 131 0.91 -18.27 14.58
N GLY A 132 -0.35 -18.61 14.31
CA GLY A 132 -1.32 -17.79 13.58
C GLY A 132 -1.74 -18.42 12.26
N GLN A 133 -2.93 -18.05 11.81
CA GLN A 133 -3.51 -18.52 10.54
C GLN A 133 -3.19 -17.53 9.43
N ASP A 134 -2.77 -18.06 8.28
CA ASP A 134 -2.58 -17.29 7.06
C ASP A 134 -3.85 -17.35 6.22
N TYR A 135 -4.26 -16.18 5.73
CA TYR A 135 -5.42 -16.01 4.87
C TYR A 135 -4.93 -15.71 3.46
N PRO A 136 -5.30 -16.50 2.46
CA PRO A 136 -4.93 -16.22 1.08
C PRO A 136 -5.63 -14.95 0.58
N VAL A 137 -4.94 -14.22 -0.28
CA VAL A 137 -5.47 -13.08 -1.01
C VAL A 137 -5.33 -13.37 -2.49
N ASP A 138 -6.43 -13.25 -3.22
CA ASP A 138 -6.53 -13.50 -4.65
C ASP A 138 -7.62 -12.57 -5.19
N GLU A 139 -7.24 -11.32 -5.52
CA GLU A 139 -8.18 -10.25 -5.79
C GLU A 139 -7.73 -9.42 -6.99
N THR A 140 -8.66 -8.74 -7.64
CA THR A 140 -8.36 -7.85 -8.77
C THR A 140 -8.82 -6.43 -8.47
N LEU A 141 -7.93 -5.46 -8.68
CA LEU A 141 -8.22 -4.03 -8.57
C LEU A 141 -8.19 -3.37 -9.94
N GLU A 142 -9.11 -2.44 -10.13
CA GLU A 142 -9.12 -1.56 -11.29
C GLU A 142 -8.53 -0.19 -10.90
N LEU A 143 -7.54 0.26 -11.65
CA LEU A 143 -6.92 1.56 -11.48
C LEU A 143 -7.17 2.41 -12.72
N VAL A 144 -7.46 3.68 -12.49
CA VAL A 144 -7.67 4.68 -13.53
C VAL A 144 -6.66 5.82 -13.32
N LYS A 145 -6.19 6.38 -14.43
CA LYS A 145 -5.28 7.51 -14.40
C LYS A 145 -6.08 8.81 -14.33
N GLU A 146 -5.98 9.54 -13.22
CA GLU A 146 -6.61 10.85 -13.00
C GLU A 146 -5.53 11.91 -12.71
N ASN A 147 -5.49 12.99 -13.47
CA ASN A 147 -4.53 14.10 -13.28
C ASN A 147 -3.07 13.61 -13.13
N ASP A 148 -2.63 12.74 -14.05
CA ASP A 148 -1.31 12.11 -14.03
C ASP A 148 -0.99 11.20 -12.83
N SER A 149 -1.97 10.92 -11.97
CA SER A 149 -1.85 10.01 -10.84
C SER A 149 -2.75 8.80 -11.01
N TRP A 150 -2.26 7.62 -10.61
CA TRP A 150 -3.08 6.42 -10.59
C TRP A 150 -3.99 6.40 -9.36
N ARG A 151 -5.25 5.98 -9.56
CA ARG A 151 -6.27 5.90 -8.52
C ARG A 151 -7.04 4.59 -8.63
N VAL A 152 -7.42 4.03 -7.50
CA VAL A 152 -8.24 2.82 -7.42
C VAL A 152 -9.70 3.17 -7.64
N CYS A 153 -10.33 2.50 -8.60
CA CYS A 153 -11.73 2.68 -8.98
C CYS A 153 -12.49 1.35 -8.96
N GLY A 154 -13.71 1.36 -9.47
CA GLY A 154 -14.57 0.17 -9.53
C GLY A 154 -15.19 -0.17 -8.19
N ASN A 155 -15.05 -1.40 -7.72
CA ASN A 155 -15.58 -1.86 -6.43
C ASN A 155 -14.45 -2.31 -5.49
N PRO A 156 -13.64 -1.37 -4.96
CA PRO A 156 -12.49 -1.71 -4.13
C PRO A 156 -12.87 -2.29 -2.76
N PHE A 157 -14.11 -2.09 -2.31
CA PHE A 157 -14.60 -2.62 -1.02
C PHE A 157 -15.23 -4.01 -1.14
N GLY A 158 -15.28 -4.57 -2.35
CA GLY A 158 -15.67 -5.96 -2.59
C GLY A 158 -14.56 -6.96 -2.32
N LEU A 159 -13.34 -6.50 -1.99
CA LEU A 159 -12.25 -7.36 -1.56
C LEU A 159 -12.66 -8.05 -0.26
N ASN A 160 -12.73 -9.37 -0.29
CA ASN A 160 -13.22 -10.13 0.85
C ASN A 160 -12.03 -10.77 1.58
N PRO A 161 -11.59 -10.24 2.73
CA PRO A 161 -10.73 -11.02 3.60
C PRO A 161 -11.54 -12.23 4.04
N GLN A 162 -11.21 -13.40 3.52
CA GLN A 162 -11.81 -14.66 3.98
C GLN A 162 -11.46 -14.81 5.48
N VAL A 163 -12.42 -14.52 6.33
CA VAL A 163 -12.35 -14.74 7.78
C VAL A 163 -13.14 -15.97 8.16
#